data_82f14af92935f12754ef1b160f1409ad
#
_entry.id   82f14af92935f12754ef1b160f1409ad
#
_cell.length_a   1.000
_cell.length_b   1.000
_cell.length_c   1.000
_cell.angle_alpha   90.00
_cell.angle_beta   90.00
_cell.angle_gamma   90.00
#
_symmetry.space_group_name_H-M   'P 1'
#
loop_
_entity.id
_entity.type
_entity.pdbx_description
1 polymer ?
#
loop_
_entity_poly.entity_id
_entity_poly.type
_entity_poly.pdbx_seq_one_letter_code
_entity_poly.pdbx_strand_id
1 'polypeptide(L)'
;MPSIFTRIINGEIPSYTIAEDAYSYAFLDINPNTIGHTLCVPKQEVDKLFDLGEETYLHLMEFAKRIAGALEQAVPCKRVGMAVVGLEVPHAHVHLIPINEMHEMSFQTKVKMQEDEMISLVEKIKSKL
;
A
#
# COMPACT_ATOMS: atom_id res chain seq x y z
N MET A 1 3.96 15.97 15.51
CA MET A 1 4.90 14.94 15.06
C MET A 1 4.44 14.37 13.72
N PRO A 2 5.31 14.30 12.71
CA PRO A 2 4.96 13.66 11.45
C PRO A 2 4.68 12.16 11.67
N SER A 3 3.74 11.62 10.91
CA SER A 3 3.48 10.20 10.94
C SER A 3 4.67 9.42 10.36
N ILE A 4 4.72 8.12 10.65
CA ILE A 4 5.75 7.25 10.05
C ILE A 4 5.66 7.27 8.52
N PHE A 5 4.45 7.40 7.95
CA PHE A 5 4.27 7.44 6.50
C PHE A 5 4.77 8.76 5.90
N THR A 6 4.57 9.89 6.59
CA THR A 6 5.16 11.16 6.17
C THR A 6 6.69 11.06 6.15
N ARG A 7 7.27 10.40 7.13
CA ARG A 7 8.72 10.21 7.19
C ARG A 7 9.23 9.29 6.07
N ILE A 8 8.45 8.30 5.69
CA ILE A 8 8.75 7.44 4.53
C ILE A 8 8.70 8.26 3.24
N ILE A 9 7.65 9.06 3.06
CA ILE A 9 7.48 9.91 1.88
C ILE A 9 8.66 10.89 1.74
N ASN A 10 9.14 11.43 2.86
CA ASN A 10 10.25 12.37 2.87
C ASN A 10 11.64 11.72 2.77
N GLY A 11 11.69 10.39 2.69
CA GLY A 11 12.95 9.65 2.58
C GLY A 11 13.71 9.49 3.89
N GLU A 12 13.11 9.85 5.02
CA GLU A 12 13.75 9.72 6.34
C GLU A 12 13.79 8.26 6.81
N ILE A 13 12.82 7.46 6.38
CA ILE A 13 12.74 6.03 6.68
C ILE A 13 12.73 5.29 5.35
N PRO A 14 13.59 4.27 5.16
CA PRO A 14 13.58 3.50 3.93
C PRO A 14 12.30 2.70 3.76
N SER A 15 11.88 2.49 2.53
CA SER A 15 10.71 1.70 2.19
C SER A 15 10.91 1.02 0.83
N TYR A 16 10.08 0.01 0.57
CA TYR A 16 10.06 -0.66 -0.73
C TYR A 16 9.05 0.06 -1.63
N THR A 17 9.49 1.18 -2.20
CA THR A 17 8.64 2.07 -2.99
C THR A 17 8.23 1.45 -4.31
N ILE A 18 6.93 1.43 -4.59
CA ILE A 18 6.36 0.95 -5.85
C ILE A 18 6.15 2.11 -6.82
N ALA A 19 5.52 3.17 -6.36
CA ALA A 19 5.19 4.32 -7.20
C ALA A 19 4.89 5.54 -6.35
N GLU A 20 5.01 6.71 -6.95
CA GLU A 20 4.54 7.95 -6.35
C GLU A 20 4.19 8.94 -7.46
N ASP A 21 3.29 9.85 -7.14
CA ASP A 21 3.00 11.01 -7.97
C ASP A 21 2.95 12.26 -7.07
N ALA A 22 2.41 13.37 -7.58
CA ALA A 22 2.38 14.61 -6.81
C ALA A 22 1.58 14.51 -5.51
N TYR A 23 0.62 13.57 -5.42
CA TYR A 23 -0.36 13.52 -4.33
C TYR A 23 -0.33 12.23 -3.52
N SER A 24 0.23 11.16 -4.05
CA SER A 24 0.12 9.82 -3.47
C SER A 24 1.43 9.05 -3.53
N TYR A 25 1.54 8.05 -2.66
CA TYR A 25 2.75 7.24 -2.52
C TYR A 25 2.35 5.79 -2.25
N ALA A 26 3.01 4.85 -2.90
CA ALA A 26 2.74 3.42 -2.69
C ALA A 26 4.01 2.66 -2.38
N PHE A 27 3.94 1.78 -1.38
CA PHE A 27 5.08 0.96 -0.95
C PHE A 27 4.59 -0.36 -0.38
N LEU A 28 5.45 -1.37 -0.40
CA LEU A 28 5.12 -2.67 0.18
C LEU A 28 5.06 -2.59 1.71
N ASP A 29 4.09 -3.28 2.30
CA ASP A 29 4.02 -3.46 3.73
C ASP A 29 5.15 -4.41 4.16
N ILE A 30 5.95 -4.01 5.14
CA ILE A 30 7.06 -4.83 5.64
C ILE A 30 6.59 -5.97 6.55
N ASN A 31 5.32 -5.95 6.94
CA ASN A 31 4.69 -7.02 7.70
C ASN A 31 3.43 -7.47 6.95
N PRO A 32 3.61 -8.08 5.76
CA PRO A 32 2.50 -8.28 4.83
C PRO A 32 1.57 -9.42 5.25
N ASN A 33 0.28 -9.25 4.97
CA ASN A 33 -0.70 -10.34 5.11
C ASN A 33 -0.45 -11.43 4.08
N THR A 34 -0.10 -11.00 2.86
CA THR A 34 0.24 -11.89 1.73
C THR A 34 1.36 -11.26 0.92
N ILE A 35 1.93 -12.03 0.02
CA ILE A 35 2.94 -11.52 -0.91
C ILE A 35 2.29 -10.42 -1.77
N GLY A 36 2.88 -9.23 -1.77
CA GLY A 36 2.38 -8.10 -2.54
C GLY A 36 1.48 -7.15 -1.76
N HIS A 37 1.24 -7.39 -0.48
CA HIS A 37 0.49 -6.47 0.38
C HIS A 37 1.13 -5.08 0.28
N THR A 38 0.37 -4.12 -0.21
CA THR A 38 0.83 -2.77 -0.54
C THR A 38 0.01 -1.74 0.21
N LEU A 39 0.65 -0.64 0.58
CA LEU A 39 0.00 0.51 1.18
C LEU A 39 0.00 1.67 0.19
N CYS A 40 -1.15 2.29 -0.01
CA CYS A 40 -1.28 3.53 -0.78
C CYS A 40 -1.67 4.63 0.18
N VAL A 41 -0.88 5.70 0.23
CA VAL A 41 -1.09 6.79 1.16
C VAL A 41 -1.13 8.14 0.43
N PRO A 42 -1.96 9.08 0.90
CA PRO A 42 -1.89 10.43 0.39
C PRO A 42 -0.65 11.11 0.99
N LYS A 43 -0.02 12.01 0.24
CA LYS A 43 1.10 12.78 0.75
C LYS A 43 0.65 13.77 1.82
N GLN A 44 -0.61 14.20 1.79
CA GLN A 44 -1.21 15.01 2.83
C GLN A 44 -1.46 14.15 4.07
N GLU A 45 -0.96 14.57 5.22
CA GLU A 45 -1.13 13.83 6.46
C GLU A 45 -2.48 14.15 7.10
N VAL A 46 -3.45 13.25 6.89
CA VAL A 46 -4.78 13.30 7.48
C VAL A 46 -5.06 11.91 8.06
N ASP A 47 -5.48 11.85 9.31
CA ASP A 47 -5.64 10.59 10.03
C ASP A 47 -6.69 9.66 9.41
N LYS A 48 -7.89 10.18 9.17
CA LYS A 48 -9.01 9.36 8.71
C LYS A 48 -9.25 9.56 7.21
N LEU A 49 -9.43 8.45 6.51
CA LEU A 49 -9.69 8.47 5.08
C LEU A 49 -10.84 9.42 4.72
N PHE A 50 -11.94 9.35 5.49
CA PHE A 50 -13.14 10.12 5.16
C PHE A 50 -13.05 11.60 5.56
N ASP A 51 -11.97 12.00 6.21
CA ASP A 51 -11.68 13.41 6.49
C ASP A 51 -10.82 14.06 5.40
N LEU A 52 -10.38 13.27 4.41
CA LEU A 52 -9.70 13.84 3.25
C LEU A 52 -10.67 14.71 2.44
N GLY A 53 -10.15 15.81 1.88
CA GLY A 53 -10.92 16.58 0.89
C GLY A 53 -11.28 15.69 -0.29
N GLU A 54 -12.38 16.01 -0.96
CA GLU A 54 -12.91 15.20 -2.06
C GLU A 54 -11.86 14.95 -3.16
N GLU A 55 -11.13 15.99 -3.54
CA GLU A 55 -10.10 15.90 -4.58
C GLU A 55 -9.00 14.91 -4.20
N THR A 56 -8.48 15.03 -2.99
CA THR A 56 -7.42 14.14 -2.48
C THR A 56 -7.94 12.71 -2.35
N TYR A 57 -9.16 12.56 -1.84
CA TYR A 57 -9.80 11.26 -1.72
C TYR A 57 -9.93 10.56 -3.08
N LEU A 58 -10.47 11.26 -4.06
CA LEU A 58 -10.67 10.70 -5.41
C LEU A 58 -9.33 10.35 -6.06
N HIS A 59 -8.35 11.22 -5.89
CA HIS A 59 -7.01 10.98 -6.43
C HIS A 59 -6.38 9.71 -5.83
N LEU A 60 -6.50 9.57 -4.50
CA LEU A 60 -5.96 8.40 -3.80
C LEU A 60 -6.62 7.11 -4.30
N MET A 61 -7.93 7.13 -4.50
CA MET A 61 -8.66 5.95 -4.98
C MET A 61 -8.29 5.58 -6.41
N GLU A 62 -8.12 6.57 -7.29
CA GLU A 62 -7.64 6.34 -8.65
C GLU A 62 -6.22 5.76 -8.66
N PHE A 63 -5.36 6.32 -7.83
CA PHE A 63 -4.00 5.85 -7.66
C PHE A 63 -3.99 4.39 -7.19
N ALA A 64 -4.76 4.08 -6.15
CA ALA A 64 -4.88 2.72 -5.62
C ALA A 64 -5.40 1.74 -6.70
N LYS A 65 -6.32 2.17 -7.53
CA LYS A 65 -6.85 1.33 -8.61
C LYS A 65 -5.74 0.95 -9.60
N ARG A 66 -4.88 1.89 -9.96
CA ARG A 66 -3.74 1.61 -10.87
C ARG A 66 -2.75 0.65 -10.23
N ILE A 67 -2.44 0.85 -8.95
CA ILE A 67 -1.53 -0.04 -8.22
C ILE A 67 -2.13 -1.44 -8.12
N ALA A 68 -3.44 -1.54 -7.81
CA ALA A 68 -4.13 -2.83 -7.74
C ALA A 68 -4.05 -3.60 -9.06
N GLY A 69 -4.20 -2.90 -10.19
CA GLY A 69 -4.07 -3.50 -11.51
C GLY A 69 -2.68 -4.10 -11.74
N ALA A 70 -1.64 -3.38 -11.34
CA ALA A 70 -0.27 -3.86 -11.46
C ALA A 70 -0.02 -5.07 -10.53
N LEU A 71 -0.54 -5.03 -9.31
CA LEU A 71 -0.45 -6.14 -8.37
C LEU A 71 -1.09 -7.41 -8.91
N GLU A 72 -2.26 -7.28 -9.52
CA GLU A 72 -2.99 -8.42 -10.07
C GLU A 72 -2.21 -9.11 -11.18
N GLN A 73 -1.45 -8.35 -11.97
CA GLN A 73 -0.60 -8.88 -13.03
C GLN A 73 0.72 -9.46 -12.50
N ALA A 74 1.24 -8.89 -11.41
CA ALA A 74 2.56 -9.27 -10.90
C ALA A 74 2.52 -10.43 -9.91
N VAL A 75 1.42 -10.59 -9.18
CA VAL A 75 1.30 -11.57 -8.09
C VAL A 75 0.18 -12.55 -8.40
N PRO A 76 0.46 -13.88 -8.40
CA PRO A 76 -0.62 -14.86 -8.55
C PRO A 76 -1.64 -14.72 -7.42
N CYS A 77 -2.87 -14.38 -7.76
CA CYS A 77 -3.96 -14.22 -6.81
C CYS A 77 -5.30 -14.28 -7.51
N LYS A 78 -6.35 -14.56 -6.76
CA LYS A 78 -7.70 -14.53 -7.32
C LYS A 78 -8.17 -13.09 -7.56
N ARG A 79 -7.81 -12.20 -6.65
CA ARG A 79 -8.08 -10.76 -6.76
C ARG A 79 -7.27 -9.98 -5.75
N VAL A 80 -7.28 -8.66 -5.90
CA VAL A 80 -6.72 -7.74 -4.91
C VAL A 80 -7.86 -7.21 -4.05
N GLY A 81 -7.78 -7.48 -2.75
CA GLY A 81 -8.73 -6.93 -1.77
C GLY A 81 -8.26 -5.56 -1.29
N MET A 82 -9.20 -4.76 -0.82
CA MET A 82 -8.91 -3.43 -0.29
C MET A 82 -9.49 -3.29 1.11
N ALA A 83 -8.73 -2.70 2.02
CA ALA A 83 -9.19 -2.38 3.36
C ALA A 83 -8.60 -1.07 3.84
N VAL A 84 -9.37 -0.34 4.64
CA VAL A 84 -8.91 0.86 5.32
C VAL A 84 -9.33 0.73 6.78
N VAL A 85 -8.36 0.72 7.70
CA VAL A 85 -8.61 0.53 9.12
C VAL A 85 -8.13 1.74 9.92
N GLY A 86 -6.82 2.00 9.93
CA GLY A 86 -6.26 3.23 10.49
C GLY A 86 -6.21 3.34 12.00
N LEU A 87 -6.20 2.22 12.72
CA LEU A 87 -6.16 2.25 14.18
C LEU A 87 -4.76 2.41 14.77
N GLU A 88 -3.73 2.13 13.99
CA GLU A 88 -2.34 2.14 14.48
C GLU A 88 -1.55 3.37 14.05
N VAL A 89 -1.71 3.81 12.81
CA VAL A 89 -0.97 4.97 12.29
C VAL A 89 -1.95 6.09 11.94
N PRO A 90 -1.78 7.29 12.53
CA PRO A 90 -2.70 8.42 12.28
C PRO A 90 -2.43 9.13 10.95
N HIS A 91 -2.45 8.37 9.87
CA HIS A 91 -2.24 8.83 8.51
C HIS A 91 -3.02 7.87 7.61
N ALA A 92 -4.03 8.37 6.93
CA ALA A 92 -4.92 7.55 6.10
C ALA A 92 -4.12 6.67 5.15
N HIS A 93 -4.45 5.40 5.07
CA HIS A 93 -3.77 4.47 4.18
C HIS A 93 -4.71 3.37 3.72
N VAL A 94 -4.59 3.04 2.44
CA VAL A 94 -5.37 2.01 1.79
C VAL A 94 -4.50 0.76 1.68
N HIS A 95 -4.97 -0.34 2.27
CA HIS A 95 -4.32 -1.64 2.11
C HIS A 95 -4.82 -2.28 0.83
N LEU A 96 -3.89 -2.68 -0.03
CA LEU A 96 -4.16 -3.51 -1.20
C LEU A 96 -3.52 -4.86 -0.96
N ILE A 97 -4.33 -5.91 -0.91
CA ILE A 97 -3.87 -7.23 -0.48
C ILE A 97 -4.25 -8.26 -1.55
N PRO A 98 -3.26 -8.83 -2.27
CA PRO A 98 -3.54 -9.95 -3.17
C PRO A 98 -4.05 -11.13 -2.37
N ILE A 99 -5.23 -11.65 -2.71
CA ILE A 99 -5.88 -12.69 -1.90
C ILE A 99 -6.40 -13.85 -2.73
N ASN A 100 -6.43 -15.01 -2.08
CA ASN A 100 -7.05 -16.23 -2.56
C ASN A 100 -8.13 -16.71 -1.61
N GLU A 101 -8.05 -16.33 -0.32
CA GLU A 101 -8.96 -16.75 0.73
C GLU A 101 -9.30 -15.61 1.67
N MET A 102 -10.48 -15.69 2.28
CA MET A 102 -11.00 -14.63 3.15
C MET A 102 -10.10 -14.31 4.35
N HIS A 103 -9.48 -15.33 4.96
CA HIS A 103 -8.65 -15.11 6.14
C HIS A 103 -7.42 -14.24 5.85
N GLU A 104 -7.03 -14.12 4.60
CA GLU A 104 -5.89 -13.29 4.19
C GLU A 104 -6.17 -11.79 4.36
N MET A 105 -7.44 -11.40 4.50
CA MET A 105 -7.81 -10.04 4.84
C MET A 105 -7.74 -9.78 6.36
N SER A 106 -7.50 -10.80 7.16
CA SER A 106 -7.29 -10.66 8.59
C SER A 106 -5.84 -10.22 8.86
N PHE A 107 -5.65 -9.16 9.61
CA PHE A 107 -4.31 -8.66 9.95
C PHE A 107 -3.61 -9.51 11.02
N GLN A 108 -4.17 -10.65 11.34
CA GLN A 108 -3.55 -11.62 12.26
C GLN A 108 -2.70 -12.66 11.52
N THR A 109 -2.97 -12.88 10.25
CA THR A 109 -2.21 -13.81 9.41
C THR A 109 -1.16 -13.05 8.63
N LYS A 110 0.10 -13.43 8.79
CA LYS A 110 1.23 -12.74 8.17
C LYS A 110 2.14 -13.72 7.47
N VAL A 111 2.80 -13.25 6.39
CA VAL A 111 3.86 -14.01 5.74
C VAL A 111 5.19 -13.30 5.95
N LYS A 112 6.28 -14.06 5.93
CA LYS A 112 7.63 -13.52 6.03
C LYS A 112 8.26 -13.43 4.65
N MET A 113 8.89 -12.30 4.36
CA MET A 113 9.62 -12.11 3.12
C MET A 113 11.01 -11.57 3.43
N GLN A 114 12.00 -12.07 2.71
CA GLN A 114 13.37 -11.58 2.81
C GLN A 114 13.51 -10.27 2.04
N GLU A 115 14.54 -9.49 2.37
CA GLU A 115 14.79 -8.21 1.72
C GLU A 115 14.95 -8.35 0.20
N ASP A 116 15.70 -9.35 -0.25
CA ASP A 116 15.91 -9.59 -1.68
C ASP A 116 14.61 -9.96 -2.40
N GLU A 117 13.73 -10.71 -1.73
CA GLU A 117 12.40 -11.03 -2.27
C GLU A 117 11.53 -9.79 -2.41
N MET A 118 11.58 -8.88 -1.43
CA MET A 118 10.84 -7.61 -1.47
C MET A 118 11.35 -6.72 -2.62
N ILE A 119 12.66 -6.60 -2.77
CA ILE A 119 13.27 -5.82 -3.84
C ILE A 119 12.87 -6.36 -5.20
N SER A 120 12.94 -7.67 -5.38
CA SER A 120 12.55 -8.33 -6.63
C SER A 120 11.08 -8.13 -6.95
N LEU A 121 10.23 -8.21 -5.92
CA LEU A 121 8.80 -8.01 -6.08
C LEU A 121 8.46 -6.58 -6.52
N VAL A 122 9.13 -5.58 -5.93
CA VAL A 122 8.95 -4.18 -6.34
C VAL A 122 9.23 -4.02 -7.83
N GLU A 123 10.35 -4.59 -8.32
CA GLU A 123 10.70 -4.49 -9.73
C GLU A 123 9.65 -5.14 -10.63
N LYS A 124 9.13 -6.29 -10.21
CA LYS A 124 8.09 -6.99 -10.95
C LYS A 124 6.80 -6.18 -11.02
N ILE A 125 6.38 -5.58 -9.89
CA ILE A 125 5.18 -4.74 -9.85
C ILE A 125 5.37 -3.51 -10.72
N LYS A 126 6.51 -2.84 -10.62
CA LYS A 126 6.83 -1.67 -11.44
C LYS A 126 6.76 -1.98 -12.93
N SER A 127 7.15 -3.18 -13.34
CA SER A 127 7.10 -3.57 -14.75
C SER A 127 5.69 -3.67 -15.31
N LYS A 128 4.68 -3.67 -14.44
CA LYS A 128 3.27 -3.76 -14.81
C LYS A 128 2.54 -2.42 -14.73
N LEU A 129 3.21 -1.38 -14.27
CA LEU A 129 2.62 -0.04 -14.18
C LEU A 129 2.59 0.68 -15.53
#